data_19442d106e9a82820908a198f968c240
#
_entry.id   19442d106e9a82820908a198f968c240
#
_cell.length_a   1.000
_cell.length_b   1.000
_cell.length_c   1.000
_cell.angle_alpha   90.00
_cell.angle_beta   90.00
_cell.angle_gamma   90.00
#
_symmetry.space_group_name_H-M   'P 1'
#
loop_
_entity.id
_entity.type
_entity.pdbx_description
1 polymer ?
#
loop_
_entity_poly.entity_id
_entity_poly.type
_entity_poly.pdbx_seq_one_letter_code
_entity_poly.pdbx_strand_id
1 'polypeptide(L)'
;DLGALGAFSTGVGSTDMACGMATGKAWFKVPSAIKFELKGKLNKYVTGKDVILHIIGMIGVDGALYRSMEFTGEGLHSLSVSDRLCMANMAIEAGAKNGIFEVDDKTIEYVREHSSREPKVYKADEDAAYDETYIIDLSEIKPTVSFPHLPENTHTVDEIDDIKIDQVVIGSCTNGRLEDLQLAAEIMKGKKVAKNVRTIIIPATQKIYLEAMEQGLLKTFIECGAVVSTPTCGPCLGGYMGILAEGERAVATTNRNFVGRMGHVDSEVYLASPAVAAASAIAGKIAEPKEVM
;
A
#
# COMPACT_ATOMS: atom_id res chain seq x y z
N ASP A 1 10.59 4.27 4.65
CA ASP A 1 9.90 5.18 3.73
C ASP A 1 10.05 4.78 2.26
N LEU A 2 11.10 4.03 1.93
CA LEU A 2 11.40 3.52 0.57
C LEU A 2 11.38 4.59 -0.55
N GLY A 3 11.60 5.86 -0.20
CA GLY A 3 11.65 6.99 -1.13
C GLY A 3 10.48 7.97 -1.05
N ALA A 4 9.43 7.69 -0.28
CA ALA A 4 8.26 8.55 -0.14
C ALA A 4 8.58 9.98 0.35
N LEU A 5 9.68 10.13 1.07
CA LEU A 5 10.16 11.41 1.59
C LEU A 5 11.34 11.98 0.77
N GLY A 6 11.48 11.59 -0.49
CA GLY A 6 12.52 12.09 -1.39
C GLY A 6 13.95 11.60 -1.09
N ALA A 7 14.08 10.52 -0.33
CA ALA A 7 15.38 9.95 0.02
C ALA A 7 15.59 8.57 -0.65
N PHE A 8 16.82 8.24 -1.01
CA PHE A 8 17.16 6.89 -1.45
C PHE A 8 17.10 5.93 -0.26
N SER A 9 15.96 5.33 -0.06
CA SER A 9 15.69 4.34 0.99
C SER A 9 15.33 3.01 0.31
N THR A 10 16.01 1.93 0.69
CA THR A 10 15.85 0.63 0.04
C THR A 10 15.90 -0.51 1.05
N GLY A 11 15.31 -1.64 0.68
CA GLY A 11 15.43 -2.88 1.43
C GLY A 11 16.79 -3.55 1.18
N VAL A 12 17.39 -4.08 2.24
CA VAL A 12 18.63 -4.85 2.18
C VAL A 12 18.49 -6.15 2.97
N GLY A 13 19.33 -7.13 2.67
CA GLY A 13 19.42 -8.37 3.43
C GLY A 13 19.95 -8.16 4.84
N SER A 14 19.72 -9.12 5.72
CA SER A 14 20.19 -9.06 7.12
C SER A 14 21.71 -9.00 7.23
N THR A 15 22.44 -9.67 6.33
CA THR A 15 23.91 -9.63 6.27
C THR A 15 24.43 -8.24 5.88
N ASP A 16 23.81 -7.61 4.85
CA ASP A 16 24.17 -6.25 4.43
C ASP A 16 23.89 -5.24 5.55
N MET A 17 22.76 -5.40 6.24
CA MET A 17 22.43 -4.57 7.38
C MET A 17 23.45 -4.72 8.51
N ALA A 18 23.83 -5.95 8.85
CA ALA A 18 24.82 -6.22 9.89
C ALA A 18 26.20 -5.63 9.53
N CYS A 19 26.63 -5.77 8.27
CA CYS A 19 27.86 -5.16 7.79
C CYS A 19 27.79 -3.62 7.83
N GLY A 20 26.68 -3.04 7.41
CA GLY A 20 26.44 -1.61 7.47
C GLY A 20 26.49 -1.05 8.89
N MET A 21 25.87 -1.75 9.85
CA MET A 21 25.93 -1.39 11.27
C MET A 21 27.35 -1.50 11.86
N ALA A 22 28.11 -2.51 11.47
CA ALA A 22 29.46 -2.73 11.97
C ALA A 22 30.48 -1.73 11.37
N THR A 23 30.32 -1.35 10.12
CA THR A 23 31.34 -0.55 9.38
C THR A 23 30.93 0.90 9.15
N GLY A 24 29.65 1.24 9.33
CA GLY A 24 29.07 2.52 8.94
C GLY A 24 29.02 2.76 7.44
N LYS A 25 29.23 1.71 6.62
CA LYS A 25 29.33 1.79 5.16
C LYS A 25 28.56 0.65 4.50
N ALA A 26 27.95 0.95 3.35
CA ALA A 26 27.42 -0.01 2.40
C ALA A 26 27.73 0.50 0.99
N TRP A 27 27.88 -0.42 0.03
CA TRP A 27 27.99 -0.01 -1.36
C TRP A 27 26.75 -0.46 -2.11
N PHE A 28 26.38 0.34 -3.10
CA PHE A 28 25.28 0.04 -4.00
C PHE A 28 25.71 0.29 -5.44
N LYS A 29 25.26 -0.55 -6.36
CA LYS A 29 25.26 -0.16 -7.76
C LYS A 29 24.21 0.94 -7.93
N VAL A 30 24.57 2.08 -8.50
CA VAL A 30 23.61 3.15 -8.79
C VAL A 30 22.58 2.61 -9.78
N PRO A 31 21.28 2.56 -9.44
CA PRO A 31 20.25 2.12 -10.38
C PRO A 31 20.01 3.17 -11.44
N SER A 32 19.61 2.76 -12.63
CA SER A 32 18.96 3.67 -13.57
C SER A 32 17.53 4.01 -13.08
N ALA A 33 16.88 4.96 -13.72
CA ALA A 33 15.58 5.46 -13.27
C ALA A 33 14.50 5.36 -14.33
N ILE A 34 13.27 5.07 -13.88
CA ILE A 34 12.03 5.20 -14.65
C ILE A 34 11.24 6.35 -14.06
N LYS A 35 10.75 7.25 -14.91
CA LYS A 35 9.95 8.41 -14.49
C LYS A 35 8.47 8.12 -14.66
N PHE A 36 7.69 8.42 -13.61
CA PHE A 36 6.23 8.43 -13.62
C PHE A 36 5.75 9.86 -13.39
N GLU A 37 5.30 10.52 -14.44
CA GLU A 37 4.72 11.86 -14.39
C GLU A 37 3.23 11.75 -14.07
N LEU A 38 2.85 12.13 -12.86
CA LEU A 38 1.47 12.07 -12.38
C LEU A 38 0.72 13.35 -12.74
N LYS A 39 -0.46 13.20 -13.34
CA LYS A 39 -1.36 14.30 -13.73
C LYS A 39 -2.72 14.16 -13.07
N GLY A 40 -3.50 15.24 -13.07
CA GLY A 40 -4.85 15.23 -12.52
C GLY A 40 -4.88 15.00 -11.00
N LYS A 41 -5.97 14.42 -10.52
CA LYS A 41 -6.18 14.14 -9.10
C LYS A 41 -7.01 12.88 -8.89
N LEU A 42 -6.79 12.22 -7.75
CA LEU A 42 -7.53 11.01 -7.37
C LEU A 42 -9.04 11.26 -7.28
N ASN A 43 -9.79 10.28 -7.78
CA ASN A 43 -11.23 10.19 -7.56
C ASN A 43 -11.55 9.76 -6.12
N LYS A 44 -12.81 9.97 -5.71
CA LYS A 44 -13.26 9.55 -4.38
C LYS A 44 -13.07 8.03 -4.20
N TYR A 45 -12.53 7.62 -3.04
CA TYR A 45 -12.23 6.23 -2.67
C TYR A 45 -11.09 5.57 -3.46
N VAL A 46 -10.43 6.28 -4.36
CA VAL A 46 -9.18 5.85 -4.98
C VAL A 46 -8.02 6.37 -4.13
N THR A 47 -7.02 5.54 -3.88
CA THR A 47 -5.87 5.84 -3.01
C THR A 47 -4.56 5.54 -3.72
N GLY A 48 -3.44 5.89 -3.11
CA GLY A 48 -2.10 5.51 -3.60
C GLY A 48 -1.93 4.00 -3.81
N LYS A 49 -2.72 3.17 -3.10
CA LYS A 49 -2.74 1.72 -3.33
C LYS A 49 -3.26 1.36 -4.72
N ASP A 50 -4.35 1.98 -5.15
CA ASP A 50 -4.92 1.75 -6.48
C ASP A 50 -3.95 2.23 -7.56
N VAL A 51 -3.28 3.37 -7.33
CA VAL A 51 -2.26 3.91 -8.25
C VAL A 51 -1.09 2.95 -8.44
N ILE A 52 -0.51 2.45 -7.34
CA ILE A 52 0.65 1.57 -7.45
C ILE A 52 0.27 0.19 -8.02
N LEU A 53 -0.92 -0.34 -7.71
CA LEU A 53 -1.41 -1.57 -8.33
C LEU A 53 -1.61 -1.39 -9.83
N HIS A 54 -2.21 -0.27 -10.27
CA HIS A 54 -2.33 0.07 -11.69
C HIS A 54 -0.96 0.11 -12.38
N ILE A 55 0.03 0.77 -11.77
CA ILE A 55 1.39 0.85 -12.32
C ILE A 55 2.03 -0.53 -12.40
N ILE A 56 1.94 -1.35 -11.36
CA ILE A 56 2.50 -2.72 -11.37
C ILE A 56 1.80 -3.58 -12.44
N GLY A 57 0.48 -3.45 -12.60
CA GLY A 57 -0.26 -4.11 -13.67
C GLY A 57 0.20 -3.69 -15.07
N MET A 58 0.62 -2.44 -15.23
CA MET A 58 1.08 -1.89 -16.51
C MET A 58 2.50 -2.33 -16.87
N ILE A 59 3.44 -2.36 -15.90
CA ILE A 59 4.86 -2.63 -16.19
C ILE A 59 5.31 -4.04 -15.80
N GLY A 60 4.51 -4.79 -15.04
CA GLY A 60 4.85 -6.12 -14.52
C GLY A 60 5.68 -6.11 -13.23
N VAL A 61 5.81 -7.29 -12.61
CA VAL A 61 6.57 -7.48 -11.35
C VAL A 61 8.08 -7.34 -11.51
N ASP A 62 8.60 -7.33 -12.73
CA ASP A 62 10.01 -7.15 -13.08
C ASP A 62 10.26 -5.90 -13.95
N GLY A 63 9.22 -5.12 -14.25
CA GLY A 63 9.29 -3.94 -15.12
C GLY A 63 10.25 -2.85 -14.63
N ALA A 64 10.45 -2.75 -13.33
CA ALA A 64 11.42 -1.84 -12.72
C ALA A 64 12.61 -2.58 -12.07
N LEU A 65 12.96 -3.78 -12.56
CA LEU A 65 13.99 -4.61 -11.95
C LEU A 65 15.33 -3.87 -11.83
N TYR A 66 15.76 -3.70 -10.56
CA TYR A 66 16.96 -2.97 -10.16
C TYR A 66 17.00 -1.49 -10.61
N ARG A 67 15.86 -0.88 -10.87
CA ARG A 67 15.73 0.54 -11.21
C ARG A 67 15.15 1.34 -10.05
N SER A 68 15.28 2.66 -10.10
CA SER A 68 14.57 3.60 -9.22
C SER A 68 13.30 4.05 -9.94
N MET A 69 12.15 3.96 -9.29
CA MET A 69 10.91 4.57 -9.79
C MET A 69 10.85 5.99 -9.25
N GLU A 70 10.79 7.00 -10.12
CA GLU A 70 10.66 8.40 -9.72
C GLU A 70 9.26 8.92 -10.03
N PHE A 71 8.58 9.45 -9.01
CA PHE A 71 7.25 10.01 -9.10
C PHE A 71 7.29 11.54 -9.05
N THR A 72 6.82 12.18 -10.12
CA THR A 72 6.86 13.63 -10.32
C THR A 72 5.51 14.15 -10.85
N GLY A 73 5.41 15.44 -11.11
CA GLY A 73 4.29 16.05 -11.78
C GLY A 73 3.24 16.66 -10.85
N GLU A 74 2.29 17.40 -11.44
CA GLU A 74 1.29 18.15 -10.68
C GLU A 74 0.32 17.28 -9.87
N GLY A 75 0.10 16.03 -10.31
CA GLY A 75 -0.74 15.06 -9.62
C GLY A 75 -0.24 14.71 -8.21
N LEU A 76 1.06 14.91 -7.92
CA LEU A 76 1.62 14.71 -6.57
C LEU A 76 0.87 15.50 -5.49
N HIS A 77 0.36 16.68 -5.83
CA HIS A 77 -0.38 17.52 -4.88
C HIS A 77 -1.70 16.88 -4.41
N SER A 78 -2.25 15.93 -5.16
CA SER A 78 -3.45 15.21 -4.76
C SER A 78 -3.16 14.03 -3.83
N LEU A 79 -1.92 13.53 -3.82
CA LEU A 79 -1.50 12.42 -2.96
C LEU A 79 -1.17 12.91 -1.55
N SER A 80 -1.69 12.22 -0.55
CA SER A 80 -1.25 12.39 0.83
C SER A 80 0.13 11.78 1.04
N VAL A 81 0.78 12.07 2.17
CA VAL A 81 2.03 11.37 2.55
C VAL A 81 1.78 9.88 2.76
N SER A 82 0.61 9.49 3.25
CA SER A 82 0.22 8.09 3.41
C SER A 82 0.13 7.35 2.08
N ASP A 83 -0.43 8.00 1.03
CA ASP A 83 -0.45 7.46 -0.33
C ASP A 83 0.96 7.23 -0.87
N ARG A 84 1.84 8.24 -0.72
CA ARG A 84 3.24 8.15 -1.16
C ARG A 84 4.00 7.05 -0.42
N LEU A 85 3.78 6.90 0.89
CA LEU A 85 4.37 5.81 1.68
C LEU A 85 3.90 4.44 1.20
N CYS A 86 2.62 4.29 0.84
CA CYS A 86 2.07 3.07 0.27
C CYS A 86 2.71 2.76 -1.10
N MET A 87 2.75 3.72 -2.01
CA MET A 87 3.32 3.56 -3.35
C MET A 87 4.81 3.23 -3.29
N ALA A 88 5.59 3.98 -2.49
CA ALA A 88 7.01 3.72 -2.30
C ALA A 88 7.28 2.34 -1.68
N ASN A 89 6.44 1.91 -0.72
CA ASN A 89 6.52 0.59 -0.10
C ASN A 89 6.34 -0.53 -1.13
N MET A 90 5.43 -0.34 -2.09
CA MET A 90 5.12 -1.35 -3.11
C MET A 90 5.96 -1.25 -4.38
N ALA A 91 6.84 -0.28 -4.52
CA ALA A 91 7.76 -0.20 -5.66
C ALA A 91 8.64 -1.46 -5.78
N ILE A 92 8.97 -2.10 -4.66
CA ILE A 92 9.71 -3.37 -4.64
C ILE A 92 8.96 -4.51 -5.35
N GLU A 93 7.63 -4.45 -5.42
CA GLU A 93 6.81 -5.47 -6.08
C GLU A 93 6.84 -5.35 -7.62
N ALA A 94 7.41 -4.26 -8.15
CA ALA A 94 7.79 -4.12 -9.56
C ALA A 94 9.29 -4.42 -9.80
N GLY A 95 10.02 -4.94 -8.79
CA GLY A 95 11.45 -5.20 -8.85
C GLY A 95 12.34 -3.98 -8.57
N ALA A 96 11.76 -2.81 -8.27
CA ALA A 96 12.50 -1.57 -8.06
C ALA A 96 13.36 -1.58 -6.79
N LYS A 97 14.42 -0.78 -6.79
CA LYS A 97 15.22 -0.51 -5.59
C LYS A 97 14.49 0.40 -4.62
N ASN A 98 13.69 1.31 -5.13
CA ASN A 98 12.84 2.22 -4.36
C ASN A 98 11.81 2.91 -5.27
N GLY A 99 10.91 3.69 -4.64
CA GLY A 99 9.99 4.60 -5.31
C GLY A 99 10.17 6.01 -4.75
N ILE A 100 10.95 6.87 -5.42
CA ILE A 100 11.29 8.21 -4.95
C ILE A 100 10.22 9.20 -5.40
N PHE A 101 9.72 10.00 -4.46
CA PHE A 101 8.82 11.11 -4.73
C PHE A 101 9.57 12.42 -4.74
N GLU A 102 9.27 13.28 -5.71
CA GLU A 102 9.77 14.65 -5.71
C GLU A 102 9.30 15.36 -4.42
N VAL A 103 10.23 16.10 -3.79
CA VAL A 103 9.98 16.77 -2.52
C VAL A 103 9.15 18.01 -2.74
N ASP A 104 8.03 18.09 -2.03
CA ASP A 104 7.14 19.26 -1.98
C ASP A 104 6.92 19.73 -0.53
N ASP A 105 6.05 20.74 -0.36
CA ASP A 105 5.76 21.32 0.95
C ASP A 105 5.17 20.29 1.94
N LYS A 106 4.34 19.34 1.47
CA LYS A 106 3.80 18.26 2.32
C LYS A 106 4.91 17.36 2.87
N THR A 107 5.89 17.05 2.03
CA THR A 107 7.05 16.25 2.44
C THR A 107 7.88 16.99 3.49
N ILE A 108 8.13 18.29 3.28
CA ILE A 108 8.90 19.14 4.21
C ILE A 108 8.19 19.24 5.57
N GLU A 109 6.89 19.50 5.56
CA GLU A 109 6.06 19.59 6.76
C GLU A 109 6.12 18.27 7.55
N TYR A 110 5.86 17.16 6.89
CA TYR A 110 5.93 15.83 7.50
C TYR A 110 7.31 15.54 8.13
N VAL A 111 8.40 15.85 7.42
CA VAL A 111 9.75 15.63 7.93
C VAL A 111 10.03 16.51 9.16
N ARG A 112 9.60 17.78 9.16
CA ARG A 112 9.78 18.69 10.30
C ARG A 112 9.00 18.25 11.54
N GLU A 113 7.83 17.65 11.38
CA GLU A 113 7.06 17.08 12.50
C GLU A 113 7.73 15.85 13.13
N HIS A 114 8.58 15.14 12.37
CA HIS A 114 9.17 13.86 12.78
C HIS A 114 10.69 13.92 13.00
N SER A 115 11.33 15.04 12.71
CA SER A 115 12.78 15.20 12.84
C SER A 115 13.15 16.61 13.29
N SER A 116 14.13 16.69 14.18
CA SER A 116 14.75 17.98 14.58
C SER A 116 15.83 18.46 13.60
N ARG A 117 16.16 17.66 12.57
CA ARG A 117 17.17 18.03 11.57
C ARG A 117 16.49 18.77 10.41
N GLU A 118 17.10 19.86 9.96
CA GLU A 118 16.67 20.55 8.74
C GLU A 118 16.92 19.61 7.54
N PRO A 119 15.90 19.31 6.71
CA PRO A 119 16.07 18.45 5.56
C PRO A 119 16.90 19.12 4.47
N LYS A 120 17.77 18.35 3.84
CA LYS A 120 18.46 18.77 2.63
C LYS A 120 17.71 18.19 1.43
N VAL A 121 17.13 19.08 0.65
CA VAL A 121 16.36 18.72 -0.54
C VAL A 121 17.28 18.52 -1.73
N TYR A 122 17.10 17.41 -2.44
CA TYR A 122 17.71 17.13 -3.74
C TYR A 122 16.62 17.07 -4.80
N LYS A 123 16.92 17.53 -6.00
CA LYS A 123 16.05 17.47 -7.18
C LYS A 123 16.83 16.86 -8.33
N ALA A 124 16.12 16.28 -9.27
CA ALA A 124 16.71 15.86 -10.53
C ALA A 124 17.23 17.09 -11.29
N ASP A 125 18.34 16.93 -11.99
CA ASP A 125 18.86 17.94 -12.89
C ASP A 125 17.93 18.10 -14.12
N GLU A 126 17.95 19.26 -14.79
CA GLU A 126 17.09 19.53 -15.94
C GLU A 126 17.37 18.57 -17.12
N ASP A 127 18.57 18.07 -17.22
CA ASP A 127 19.04 17.11 -18.22
C ASP A 127 19.11 15.66 -17.72
N ALA A 128 18.44 15.36 -16.59
CA ALA A 128 18.40 14.01 -16.04
C ALA A 128 17.84 13.01 -17.05
N ALA A 129 18.59 11.92 -17.26
CA ALA A 129 18.21 10.87 -18.19
C ALA A 129 17.41 9.76 -17.48
N TYR A 130 16.34 9.31 -18.11
CA TYR A 130 15.51 8.19 -17.66
C TYR A 130 15.49 7.10 -18.72
N ASP A 131 15.45 5.83 -18.29
CA ASP A 131 15.33 4.70 -19.23
C ASP A 131 13.97 4.74 -19.94
N GLU A 132 12.91 5.07 -19.17
CA GLU A 132 11.53 5.14 -19.63
C GLU A 132 10.80 6.29 -18.89
N THR A 133 9.77 6.84 -19.54
CA THR A 133 8.89 7.85 -18.93
C THR A 133 7.43 7.46 -19.20
N TYR A 134 6.64 7.36 -18.14
CA TYR A 134 5.20 7.09 -18.19
C TYR A 134 4.43 8.30 -17.69
N ILE A 135 3.32 8.61 -18.36
CA ILE A 135 2.36 9.63 -17.92
C ILE A 135 1.15 8.90 -17.35
N ILE A 136 0.82 9.19 -16.10
CA ILE A 136 -0.30 8.59 -15.38
C ILE A 136 -1.32 9.67 -15.04
N ASP A 137 -2.52 9.57 -15.60
CA ASP A 137 -3.63 10.44 -15.21
C ASP A 137 -4.37 9.82 -14.03
N LEU A 138 -4.21 10.44 -12.85
CA LEU A 138 -4.83 9.97 -11.61
C LEU A 138 -6.36 10.00 -11.65
N SER A 139 -6.96 10.83 -12.52
CA SER A 139 -8.41 10.91 -12.67
C SER A 139 -9.02 9.74 -13.44
N GLU A 140 -8.21 9.01 -14.18
CA GLU A 140 -8.61 7.82 -14.93
C GLU A 140 -8.51 6.52 -14.10
N ILE A 141 -7.81 6.59 -12.95
CA ILE A 141 -7.60 5.41 -12.10
C ILE A 141 -8.90 5.07 -11.36
N LYS A 142 -9.27 3.81 -11.45
CA LYS A 142 -10.41 3.22 -10.77
C LYS A 142 -9.96 2.36 -9.57
N PRO A 143 -10.87 2.03 -8.63
CA PRO A 143 -10.60 1.03 -7.62
C PRO A 143 -10.08 -0.26 -8.25
N THR A 144 -8.88 -0.68 -7.82
CA THR A 144 -8.12 -1.75 -8.47
C THR A 144 -7.88 -2.91 -7.50
N VAL A 145 -7.98 -4.13 -8.01
CA VAL A 145 -7.67 -5.37 -7.28
C VAL A 145 -6.63 -6.16 -8.05
N SER A 146 -5.59 -6.61 -7.35
CA SER A 146 -4.63 -7.56 -7.92
C SER A 146 -5.02 -8.98 -7.53
N PHE A 147 -5.18 -9.84 -8.52
CA PHE A 147 -5.57 -11.23 -8.38
C PHE A 147 -4.38 -12.12 -8.01
N PRO A 148 -4.62 -13.26 -7.36
CA PRO A 148 -3.59 -14.26 -7.12
C PRO A 148 -2.97 -14.76 -8.45
N HIS A 149 -1.70 -15.10 -8.50
CA HIS A 149 -0.73 -15.12 -7.39
C HIS A 149 0.42 -14.16 -7.67
N LEU A 150 0.18 -13.08 -8.43
CA LEU A 150 1.17 -12.04 -8.72
C LEU A 150 0.54 -10.66 -8.59
N PRO A 151 1.27 -9.67 -8.04
CA PRO A 151 0.75 -8.30 -7.91
C PRO A 151 0.40 -7.62 -9.24
N GLU A 152 0.93 -8.08 -10.37
CA GLU A 152 0.64 -7.55 -11.71
C GLU A 152 -0.71 -8.00 -12.29
N ASN A 153 -1.35 -9.02 -11.72
CA ASN A 153 -2.66 -9.51 -12.19
C ASN A 153 -3.80 -8.56 -11.79
N THR A 154 -3.77 -7.34 -12.29
CA THR A 154 -4.68 -6.27 -11.86
C THR A 154 -5.93 -6.19 -12.74
N HIS A 155 -7.06 -5.94 -12.06
CA HIS A 155 -8.37 -5.69 -12.66
C HIS A 155 -9.03 -4.52 -11.94
N THR A 156 -9.87 -3.75 -12.64
CA THR A 156 -10.73 -2.77 -11.98
C THR A 156 -11.92 -3.48 -11.35
N VAL A 157 -12.38 -3.01 -10.19
CA VAL A 157 -13.44 -3.71 -9.42
C VAL A 157 -14.74 -3.85 -10.21
N ASP A 158 -15.06 -2.88 -11.08
CA ASP A 158 -16.25 -2.90 -11.94
C ASP A 158 -16.20 -3.97 -13.05
N GLU A 159 -15.05 -4.62 -13.26
CA GLU A 159 -14.86 -5.72 -14.22
C GLU A 159 -14.89 -7.09 -13.54
N ILE A 160 -15.02 -7.14 -12.19
CA ILE A 160 -14.90 -8.38 -11.41
C ILE A 160 -16.29 -8.97 -11.17
N ASP A 161 -16.43 -10.26 -11.45
CA ASP A 161 -17.61 -11.05 -11.12
C ASP A 161 -17.75 -11.29 -9.58
N ASP A 162 -18.80 -11.99 -9.17
CA ASP A 162 -19.16 -12.28 -7.77
C ASP A 162 -18.15 -13.23 -7.07
N ILE A 163 -16.96 -12.73 -6.74
CA ILE A 163 -15.92 -13.49 -6.01
C ILE A 163 -16.18 -13.39 -4.51
N LYS A 164 -16.65 -14.48 -3.90
CA LYS A 164 -16.85 -14.61 -2.45
C LYS A 164 -15.52 -14.73 -1.74
N ILE A 165 -15.45 -14.17 -0.53
CA ILE A 165 -14.25 -14.13 0.31
C ILE A 165 -14.52 -14.65 1.71
N ASP A 166 -13.48 -15.11 2.39
CA ASP A 166 -13.51 -15.66 3.75
C ASP A 166 -12.84 -14.74 4.76
N GLN A 167 -11.95 -13.87 4.29
CA GLN A 167 -11.17 -12.97 5.15
C GLN A 167 -10.92 -11.61 4.50
N VAL A 168 -10.83 -10.59 5.35
CA VAL A 168 -10.33 -9.26 4.97
C VAL A 168 -9.24 -8.83 5.95
N VAL A 169 -8.14 -8.29 5.43
CA VAL A 169 -7.04 -7.72 6.22
C VAL A 169 -6.82 -6.28 5.81
N ILE A 170 -7.06 -5.34 6.72
CA ILE A 170 -6.84 -3.90 6.50
C ILE A 170 -5.71 -3.42 7.38
N GLY A 171 -4.69 -2.82 6.79
CA GLY A 171 -3.63 -2.21 7.55
C GLY A 171 -2.23 -2.70 7.20
N SER A 172 -1.45 -3.02 8.23
CA SER A 172 -0.01 -3.33 8.20
C SER A 172 0.87 -2.13 7.82
N CYS A 173 2.14 -2.36 7.43
CA CYS A 173 3.07 -1.30 7.05
C CYS A 173 2.64 -0.55 5.77
N THR A 174 1.82 -1.18 4.93
CA THR A 174 1.39 -0.62 3.64
C THR A 174 0.22 0.36 3.79
N ASN A 175 -0.87 -0.08 4.38
CA ASN A 175 -2.12 0.68 4.50
C ASN A 175 -2.72 0.63 5.92
N GLY A 176 -1.89 0.77 6.93
CA GLY A 176 -2.30 0.91 8.33
C GLY A 176 -2.06 2.30 8.89
N ARG A 177 -1.92 3.33 8.05
CA ARG A 177 -1.82 4.73 8.45
C ARG A 177 -3.17 5.23 8.96
N LEU A 178 -3.14 6.35 9.67
CA LEU A 178 -4.36 6.89 10.26
C LEU A 178 -5.44 7.18 9.20
N GLU A 179 -5.05 7.76 8.07
CA GLU A 179 -5.93 8.05 6.94
C GLU A 179 -6.56 6.79 6.34
N ASP A 180 -5.79 5.70 6.21
CA ASP A 180 -6.29 4.39 5.74
C ASP A 180 -7.38 3.86 6.68
N LEU A 181 -7.13 3.95 7.99
CA LEU A 181 -8.07 3.50 9.02
C LEU A 181 -9.32 4.39 9.08
N GLN A 182 -9.16 5.70 8.91
CA GLN A 182 -10.28 6.66 8.83
C GLN A 182 -11.18 6.33 7.64
N LEU A 183 -10.59 6.12 6.45
CA LEU A 183 -11.31 5.76 5.23
C LEU A 183 -12.07 4.44 5.40
N ALA A 184 -11.41 3.41 5.92
CA ALA A 184 -12.05 2.13 6.18
C ALA A 184 -13.19 2.25 7.20
N ALA A 185 -12.98 3.02 8.28
CA ALA A 185 -13.98 3.25 9.30
C ALA A 185 -15.18 4.04 8.77
N GLU A 186 -14.98 5.03 7.89
CA GLU A 186 -16.06 5.77 7.22
C GLU A 186 -17.01 4.81 6.48
N ILE A 187 -16.44 3.89 5.70
CA ILE A 187 -17.20 2.92 4.90
C ILE A 187 -17.91 1.90 5.80
N MET A 188 -17.27 1.45 6.87
CA MET A 188 -17.78 0.40 7.75
C MET A 188 -18.77 0.90 8.81
N LYS A 189 -18.73 2.19 9.16
CA LYS A 189 -19.52 2.78 10.26
C LYS A 189 -21.02 2.46 10.16
N GLY A 190 -21.57 1.92 11.24
CA GLY A 190 -22.99 1.58 11.32
C GLY A 190 -23.40 0.30 10.59
N LYS A 191 -22.45 -0.41 9.98
CA LYS A 191 -22.69 -1.67 9.24
C LYS A 191 -22.09 -2.85 9.98
N LYS A 192 -22.30 -4.05 9.47
CA LYS A 192 -21.73 -5.29 10.00
C LYS A 192 -20.91 -5.99 8.94
N VAL A 193 -19.80 -6.56 9.35
CA VAL A 193 -19.03 -7.51 8.54
C VAL A 193 -19.92 -8.70 8.16
N ALA A 194 -19.80 -9.19 6.94
CA ALA A 194 -20.53 -10.38 6.49
C ALA A 194 -20.24 -11.58 7.40
N LYS A 195 -21.27 -12.38 7.69
CA LYS A 195 -21.20 -13.45 8.71
C LYS A 195 -20.10 -14.50 8.46
N ASN A 196 -19.72 -14.70 7.21
CA ASN A 196 -18.72 -15.66 6.79
C ASN A 196 -17.33 -15.05 6.64
N VAL A 197 -17.15 -13.74 6.92
CA VAL A 197 -15.88 -13.04 6.70
C VAL A 197 -15.18 -12.72 8.03
N ARG A 198 -13.94 -13.15 8.17
CA ARG A 198 -13.06 -12.68 9.24
C ARG A 198 -12.43 -11.36 8.81
N THR A 199 -12.63 -10.30 9.57
CA THR A 199 -12.03 -9.00 9.28
C THR A 199 -11.02 -8.63 10.35
N ILE A 200 -9.77 -8.34 9.93
CA ILE A 200 -8.64 -8.04 10.81
C ILE A 200 -8.12 -6.65 10.45
N ILE A 201 -8.05 -5.78 11.45
CA ILE A 201 -7.53 -4.42 11.34
C ILE A 201 -6.16 -4.35 12.02
N ILE A 202 -5.14 -3.85 11.32
CA ILE A 202 -3.76 -3.81 11.82
C ILE A 202 -3.19 -2.39 11.65
N PRO A 203 -3.18 -1.56 12.70
CA PRO A 203 -2.52 -0.25 12.67
C PRO A 203 -1.02 -0.38 12.37
N ALA A 204 -0.43 0.57 11.64
CA ALA A 204 0.98 0.47 11.22
C ALA A 204 1.98 0.66 12.36
N THR A 205 1.65 1.49 13.36
CA THR A 205 2.53 1.81 14.50
C THR A 205 1.74 1.97 15.79
N GLN A 206 2.43 1.92 16.94
CA GLN A 206 1.82 2.18 18.25
C GLN A 206 1.22 3.58 18.35
N LYS A 207 1.89 4.58 17.76
CA LYS A 207 1.38 5.96 17.73
C LYS A 207 0.03 6.02 17.00
N ILE A 208 -0.04 5.45 15.80
CA ILE A 208 -1.28 5.39 15.01
C ILE A 208 -2.36 4.59 15.75
N TYR A 209 -1.98 3.52 16.46
CA TYR A 209 -2.92 2.72 17.24
C TYR A 209 -3.59 3.56 18.34
N LEU A 210 -2.80 4.37 19.07
CA LEU A 210 -3.33 5.29 20.08
C LEU A 210 -4.21 6.38 19.45
N GLU A 211 -3.76 7.03 18.39
CA GLU A 211 -4.52 8.05 17.67
C GLU A 211 -5.86 7.50 17.14
N ALA A 212 -5.85 6.30 16.57
CA ALA A 212 -7.07 5.63 16.11
C ALA A 212 -8.03 5.29 17.27
N MET A 213 -7.49 4.95 18.44
CA MET A 213 -8.29 4.72 19.64
C MET A 213 -8.92 6.03 20.14
N GLU A 214 -8.17 7.11 20.23
CA GLU A 214 -8.63 8.43 20.66
C GLU A 214 -9.72 8.99 19.74
N GLN A 215 -9.61 8.74 18.41
CA GLN A 215 -10.61 9.12 17.42
C GLN A 215 -11.82 8.19 17.39
N GLY A 216 -11.85 7.12 18.18
CA GLY A 216 -12.96 6.17 18.24
C GLY A 216 -13.04 5.22 17.05
N LEU A 217 -12.00 5.16 16.19
CA LEU A 217 -11.97 4.26 15.02
C LEU A 217 -11.99 2.79 15.44
N LEU A 218 -11.26 2.45 16.52
CA LEU A 218 -11.24 1.07 17.04
C LEU A 218 -12.64 0.62 17.49
N LYS A 219 -13.36 1.51 18.15
CA LYS A 219 -14.75 1.26 18.54
C LYS A 219 -15.61 0.95 17.32
N THR A 220 -15.50 1.75 16.26
CA THR A 220 -16.21 1.54 15.00
C THR A 220 -15.93 0.14 14.43
N PHE A 221 -14.67 -0.26 14.33
CA PHE A 221 -14.30 -1.58 13.82
C PHE A 221 -14.83 -2.72 14.67
N ILE A 222 -14.73 -2.63 16.00
CA ILE A 222 -15.24 -3.64 16.93
C ILE A 222 -16.78 -3.73 16.83
N GLU A 223 -17.47 -2.60 16.76
CA GLU A 223 -18.93 -2.56 16.58
C GLU A 223 -19.36 -3.17 15.25
N CYS A 224 -18.54 -3.06 14.19
CA CYS A 224 -18.79 -3.73 12.91
C CYS A 224 -18.58 -5.26 12.97
N GLY A 225 -17.87 -5.76 13.98
CA GLY A 225 -17.53 -7.18 14.13
C GLY A 225 -16.13 -7.54 13.63
N ALA A 226 -15.28 -6.54 13.39
CA ALA A 226 -13.87 -6.76 13.06
C ALA A 226 -13.01 -6.96 14.32
N VAL A 227 -11.89 -7.67 14.16
CA VAL A 227 -10.85 -7.81 15.18
C VAL A 227 -9.79 -6.76 14.96
N VAL A 228 -9.44 -6.01 16.00
CA VAL A 228 -8.32 -5.05 15.96
C VAL A 228 -7.10 -5.69 16.60
N SER A 229 -6.02 -5.77 15.85
CA SER A 229 -4.73 -6.30 16.32
C SER A 229 -3.81 -5.18 16.77
N THR A 230 -2.79 -5.52 17.55
CA THR A 230 -1.63 -4.66 17.76
C THR A 230 -0.84 -4.48 16.44
N PRO A 231 -0.02 -3.41 16.31
CA PRO A 231 0.85 -3.22 15.15
C PRO A 231 1.78 -4.42 14.91
N THR A 232 1.66 -5.02 13.74
CA THR A 232 2.40 -6.20 13.31
C THR A 232 2.31 -6.39 11.80
N CYS A 233 3.11 -7.28 11.22
CA CYS A 233 2.91 -7.74 9.84
C CYS A 233 1.65 -8.61 9.67
N GLY A 234 1.10 -9.14 10.77
CA GLY A 234 -0.09 -10.00 10.71
C GLY A 234 0.11 -11.22 9.80
N PRO A 235 -0.91 -11.60 9.04
CA PRO A 235 -0.82 -12.75 8.13
C PRO A 235 0.03 -12.48 6.88
N CYS A 236 0.45 -11.24 6.61
CA CYS A 236 1.23 -10.86 5.42
C CYS A 236 2.49 -11.71 5.20
N LEU A 237 3.08 -12.25 6.26
CA LEU A 237 4.28 -13.10 6.20
C LEU A 237 3.98 -14.61 6.37
N GLY A 238 2.71 -15.00 6.46
CA GLY A 238 2.32 -16.37 6.76
C GLY A 238 2.41 -16.76 8.25
N GLY A 239 2.44 -15.77 9.14
CA GLY A 239 2.50 -15.97 10.59
C GLY A 239 1.45 -15.15 11.33
N TYR A 240 1.36 -15.32 12.66
CA TYR A 240 0.42 -14.63 13.54
C TYR A 240 -1.05 -15.00 13.24
N MET A 241 -2.02 -14.08 13.48
CA MET A 241 -3.44 -14.36 13.23
C MET A 241 -3.82 -14.22 11.75
N GLY A 242 -4.87 -14.90 11.31
CA GLY A 242 -5.42 -14.77 9.96
C GLY A 242 -4.69 -15.61 8.91
N ILE A 243 -4.09 -16.71 9.33
CA ILE A 243 -3.53 -17.70 8.40
C ILE A 243 -4.67 -18.37 7.66
N LEU A 244 -4.56 -18.40 6.34
CA LEU A 244 -5.58 -18.99 5.46
C LEU A 244 -5.45 -20.50 5.37
N ALA A 245 -6.59 -21.18 5.42
CA ALA A 245 -6.71 -22.60 5.14
C ALA A 245 -6.77 -22.86 3.61
N GLU A 246 -6.81 -24.14 3.23
CA GLU A 246 -6.99 -24.60 1.84
C GLU A 246 -8.25 -23.99 1.22
N GLY A 247 -8.13 -23.37 0.06
CA GLY A 247 -9.22 -22.80 -0.70
C GLY A 247 -9.83 -21.51 -0.14
N GLU A 248 -9.34 -21.00 1.02
CA GLU A 248 -9.81 -19.73 1.55
C GLU A 248 -9.31 -18.54 0.72
N ARG A 249 -10.16 -17.52 0.60
CA ARG A 249 -9.94 -16.27 -0.14
C ARG A 249 -9.88 -15.08 0.77
N ALA A 250 -8.83 -14.26 0.63
CA ALA A 250 -8.70 -13.03 1.39
C ALA A 250 -8.56 -11.80 0.47
N VAL A 251 -9.24 -10.71 0.82
CA VAL A 251 -8.91 -9.37 0.33
C VAL A 251 -7.98 -8.71 1.35
N ALA A 252 -6.85 -8.18 0.90
CA ALA A 252 -5.84 -7.62 1.80
C ALA A 252 -5.23 -6.33 1.27
N THR A 253 -4.94 -5.41 2.17
CA THR A 253 -4.20 -4.18 1.84
C THR A 253 -2.69 -4.36 1.96
N THR A 254 -2.22 -5.60 2.15
CA THR A 254 -0.80 -5.95 2.23
C THR A 254 -0.10 -5.85 0.86
N ASN A 255 1.22 -6.14 0.81
CA ASN A 255 2.02 -5.93 -0.40
C ASN A 255 1.93 -7.07 -1.41
N ARG A 256 1.80 -8.33 -0.93
CA ARG A 256 2.12 -9.54 -1.71
C ARG A 256 1.01 -10.57 -1.65
N ASN A 257 0.78 -11.22 -2.78
CA ASN A 257 -0.22 -12.27 -2.95
C ASN A 257 0.33 -13.54 -3.61
N PHE A 258 1.63 -13.81 -3.45
CA PHE A 258 2.27 -15.02 -3.98
C PHE A 258 1.66 -16.29 -3.40
N VAL A 259 1.84 -17.40 -4.09
CA VAL A 259 1.39 -18.74 -3.64
C VAL A 259 1.81 -18.99 -2.18
N GLY A 260 0.86 -19.36 -1.34
CA GLY A 260 1.10 -19.67 0.08
C GLY A 260 1.49 -18.47 0.96
N ARG A 261 1.40 -17.24 0.45
CA ARG A 261 1.88 -16.05 1.16
C ARG A 261 1.21 -15.80 2.50
N MET A 262 -0.08 -16.10 2.63
CA MET A 262 -0.85 -15.93 3.87
C MET A 262 -1.25 -17.26 4.54
N GLY A 263 -0.71 -18.39 4.12
CA GLY A 263 -1.06 -19.68 4.69
C GLY A 263 -0.94 -20.83 3.72
N HIS A 264 -2.04 -21.55 3.48
CA HIS A 264 -2.05 -22.71 2.60
C HIS A 264 -1.70 -22.33 1.14
N VAL A 265 -1.03 -23.23 0.43
CA VAL A 265 -0.60 -22.99 -0.97
C VAL A 265 -1.76 -22.80 -1.93
N ASP A 266 -2.91 -23.42 -1.65
CA ASP A 266 -4.14 -23.31 -2.45
C ASP A 266 -5.07 -22.18 -1.93
N SER A 267 -4.59 -21.31 -1.03
CA SER A 267 -5.32 -20.11 -0.64
C SER A 267 -5.07 -18.98 -1.64
N GLU A 268 -6.03 -18.09 -1.75
CA GLU A 268 -6.00 -16.97 -2.69
C GLU A 268 -5.99 -15.63 -1.94
N VAL A 269 -5.04 -14.76 -2.30
CA VAL A 269 -4.96 -13.39 -1.74
C VAL A 269 -5.15 -12.37 -2.84
N TYR A 270 -6.14 -11.51 -2.68
CA TYR A 270 -6.48 -10.39 -3.55
C TYR A 270 -5.98 -9.09 -2.91
N LEU A 271 -5.07 -8.37 -3.57
CA LEU A 271 -4.58 -7.09 -3.06
C LEU A 271 -5.52 -5.96 -3.47
N ALA A 272 -5.89 -5.12 -2.52
CA ALA A 272 -6.79 -4.01 -2.76
C ALA A 272 -6.51 -2.82 -1.84
N SER A 273 -7.13 -1.67 -2.14
CA SER A 273 -7.09 -0.49 -1.28
C SER A 273 -7.92 -0.67 0.00
N PRO A 274 -7.69 0.16 1.05
CA PRO A 274 -8.49 0.13 2.26
C PRO A 274 -9.99 0.32 1.99
N ALA A 275 -10.34 1.12 0.98
CA ALA A 275 -11.72 1.38 0.61
C ALA A 275 -12.40 0.12 0.03
N VAL A 276 -11.75 -0.54 -0.91
CA VAL A 276 -12.24 -1.80 -1.49
C VAL A 276 -12.29 -2.91 -0.44
N ALA A 277 -11.25 -3.02 0.38
CA ALA A 277 -11.20 -4.03 1.45
C ALA A 277 -12.34 -3.84 2.48
N ALA A 278 -12.61 -2.60 2.89
CA ALA A 278 -13.71 -2.29 3.81
C ALA A 278 -15.08 -2.61 3.21
N ALA A 279 -15.29 -2.27 1.94
CA ALA A 279 -16.53 -2.61 1.22
C ALA A 279 -16.69 -4.12 1.08
N SER A 280 -15.64 -4.83 0.73
CA SER A 280 -15.63 -6.29 0.59
C SER A 280 -15.92 -7.00 1.91
N ALA A 281 -15.44 -6.47 3.04
CA ALA A 281 -15.75 -7.02 4.37
C ALA A 281 -17.24 -6.99 4.68
N ILE A 282 -17.95 -5.95 4.25
CA ILE A 282 -19.40 -5.79 4.44
C ILE A 282 -20.16 -6.66 3.46
N ALA A 283 -19.76 -6.64 2.18
CA ALA A 283 -20.46 -7.36 1.11
C ALA A 283 -20.27 -8.89 1.17
N GLY A 284 -19.18 -9.38 1.77
CA GLY A 284 -18.81 -10.80 1.77
C GLY A 284 -18.22 -11.30 0.45
N LYS A 285 -17.92 -10.37 -0.44
CA LYS A 285 -17.32 -10.58 -1.77
C LYS A 285 -16.45 -9.37 -2.12
N ILE A 286 -15.67 -9.46 -3.20
CA ILE A 286 -14.98 -8.28 -3.73
C ILE A 286 -16.04 -7.26 -4.17
N ALA A 287 -15.95 -6.04 -3.64
CA ALA A 287 -16.94 -4.99 -3.86
C ALA A 287 -16.35 -3.58 -3.83
N GLU A 288 -16.94 -2.66 -4.57
CA GLU A 288 -16.64 -1.24 -4.48
C GLU A 288 -17.36 -0.55 -3.31
N PRO A 289 -16.77 0.55 -2.77
CA PRO A 289 -17.43 1.34 -1.73
C PRO A 289 -18.86 1.78 -2.07
N LYS A 290 -19.13 2.14 -3.34
CA LYS A 290 -20.46 2.57 -3.78
C LYS A 290 -21.55 1.51 -3.65
N GLU A 291 -21.19 0.22 -3.59
CA GLU A 291 -22.14 -0.89 -3.45
C GLU A 291 -22.67 -1.04 -2.04
N VAL A 292 -21.95 -0.52 -1.06
CA VAL A 292 -22.27 -0.70 0.36
C VAL A 292 -22.57 0.62 1.08
N MET A 293 -22.37 1.74 0.42
CA MET A 293 -22.69 3.08 0.95
C MET A 293 -24.06 3.56 0.47
#